data_e226dd9f08c5e7a97ae58612682b9f88
#
_entry.id   e226dd9f08c5e7a97ae58612682b9f88
#
_cell.length_a   1.000
_cell.length_b   1.000
_cell.length_c   1.000
_cell.angle_alpha   90.00
_cell.angle_beta   90.00
_cell.angle_gamma   90.00
#
_symmetry.space_group_name_H-M   'P 1'
#
loop_
_entity.id
_entity.type
_entity.pdbx_description
1 polymer ?
#
loop_
_entity_poly.entity_id
_entity_poly.type
_entity_poly.pdbx_seq_one_letter_code
_entity_poly.pdbx_strand_id
1 'polypeptide(L)'
;MSSDLADVVTSDPPARGTCTENITVLQNGARSVCVLPGTPAEILARLDATALSTRRTTRLAGSPGEGRVSWVSRSKLIGYPDIITAQTTAQSSATAMTAGTRLDVFSRQVYGGTDFGVNAARLQDWLTTF
;
A
#
# COMPACT_ATOMS: atom_id res chain seq x y z
N MET A 1 -3.27 14.09 6.22
CA MET A 1 -4.09 14.04 5.00
C MET A 1 -4.86 12.76 4.98
N SER A 2 -5.96 12.82 5.59
CA SER A 2 -6.81 11.66 5.66
C SER A 2 -7.40 11.30 4.31
N SER A 3 -7.42 12.24 3.41
CA SER A 3 -8.08 12.06 2.13
C SER A 3 -7.35 11.11 1.19
N ASP A 4 -6.10 10.79 1.46
CA ASP A 4 -5.28 10.06 0.52
C ASP A 4 -5.93 8.79 0.00
N LEU A 5 -6.21 7.85 0.89
CA LEU A 5 -6.84 6.61 0.46
C LEU A 5 -8.33 6.80 0.20
N ALA A 6 -8.99 7.65 0.96
CA ALA A 6 -10.41 7.88 0.77
C ALA A 6 -10.71 8.43 -0.62
N ASP A 7 -9.81 9.26 -1.14
CA ASP A 7 -9.98 9.85 -2.47
C ASP A 7 -9.58 8.88 -3.58
N VAL A 8 -8.63 7.98 -3.33
CA VAL A 8 -8.15 7.08 -4.37
C VAL A 8 -8.83 5.72 -4.33
N VAL A 9 -9.38 5.32 -3.19
CA VAL A 9 -10.16 4.09 -3.11
C VAL A 9 -11.48 4.35 -3.82
N THR A 10 -11.62 3.79 -5.00
CA THR A 10 -12.78 4.03 -5.83
C THR A 10 -13.72 2.85 -5.76
N SER A 11 -14.88 3.00 -6.38
CA SER A 11 -15.82 1.91 -6.55
C SER A 11 -15.39 0.91 -7.61
N ASP A 12 -14.31 1.21 -8.33
CA ASP A 12 -13.83 0.33 -9.37
C ASP A 12 -13.35 -0.99 -8.78
N PRO A 13 -13.71 -2.12 -9.38
CA PRO A 13 -13.20 -3.39 -8.91
C PRO A 13 -11.69 -3.47 -9.12
N PRO A 14 -10.97 -4.14 -8.21
CA PRO A 14 -9.54 -4.34 -8.40
C PRO A 14 -9.29 -5.17 -9.65
N ALA A 15 -8.20 -4.87 -10.35
CA ALA A 15 -7.79 -5.66 -11.48
C ALA A 15 -7.39 -7.06 -11.01
N ARG A 16 -7.49 -8.03 -11.91
CA ARG A 16 -7.04 -9.38 -11.63
C ARG A 16 -5.52 -9.42 -11.64
N GLY A 17 -4.98 -10.40 -10.97
CA GLY A 17 -3.56 -10.61 -10.91
C GLY A 17 -2.99 -10.34 -9.54
N THR A 18 -1.68 -10.37 -9.44
CA THR A 18 -0.99 -10.10 -8.19
C THR A 18 -0.97 -8.61 -7.91
N CYS A 19 -0.61 -8.26 -6.67
CA CYS A 19 -0.52 -6.85 -6.30
C CYS A 19 0.50 -6.11 -7.16
N THR A 20 1.61 -6.75 -7.52
CA THR A 20 2.64 -6.13 -8.34
C THR A 20 2.19 -5.87 -9.77
N GLU A 21 1.23 -6.64 -10.26
CA GLU A 21 0.69 -6.44 -11.61
C GLU A 21 -0.31 -5.29 -11.67
N ASN A 22 -0.72 -4.78 -10.52
CA ASN A 22 -1.76 -3.77 -10.41
C ASN A 22 -1.21 -2.43 -9.93
N ILE A 23 0.07 -2.18 -10.11
CA ILE A 23 0.68 -0.92 -9.71
C ILE A 23 0.42 0.13 -10.78
N THR A 24 -0.20 1.23 -10.35
CA THR A 24 -0.40 2.40 -11.20
C THR A 24 0.63 3.45 -10.83
N VAL A 25 1.38 3.91 -11.81
CA VAL A 25 2.40 4.94 -11.59
C VAL A 25 1.75 6.31 -11.70
N LEU A 26 2.02 7.15 -10.71
CA LEU A 26 1.54 8.51 -10.66
C LEU A 26 2.73 9.47 -10.76
N GLN A 27 2.46 10.76 -10.94
CA GLN A 27 3.54 11.73 -11.11
C GLN A 27 4.51 11.73 -9.94
N ASN A 28 3.99 11.68 -8.72
CA ASN A 28 4.82 11.73 -7.51
C ASN A 28 4.51 10.59 -6.57
N GLY A 29 4.10 9.45 -7.12
CA GLY A 29 3.79 8.30 -6.30
C GLY A 29 3.37 7.09 -7.11
N ALA A 30 2.82 6.12 -6.44
CA ALA A 30 2.29 4.90 -7.05
C ALA A 30 1.22 4.31 -6.15
N ARG A 31 0.32 3.56 -6.75
CA ARG A 31 -0.78 2.93 -6.04
C ARG A 31 -0.99 1.52 -6.54
N SER A 32 -1.34 0.62 -5.65
CA SER A 32 -1.74 -0.73 -6.02
C SER A 32 -3.01 -1.12 -5.28
N VAL A 33 -3.93 -1.74 -5.99
CA VAL A 33 -5.14 -2.31 -5.39
C VAL A 33 -5.24 -3.75 -5.85
N CYS A 34 -5.37 -4.65 -4.89
CA CYS A 34 -5.46 -6.08 -5.19
C CYS A 34 -6.32 -6.78 -4.16
N VAL A 35 -6.76 -7.99 -4.49
CA VAL A 35 -7.53 -8.82 -3.56
C VAL A 35 -6.71 -10.09 -3.30
N LEU A 36 -6.55 -10.40 -2.03
CA LEU A 36 -5.70 -11.49 -1.57
C LEU A 36 -6.49 -12.43 -0.64
N PRO A 37 -6.12 -13.71 -0.61
CA PRO A 37 -6.69 -14.60 0.40
C PRO A 37 -6.16 -14.24 1.78
N GLY A 38 -7.01 -14.37 2.79
CA GLY A 38 -6.64 -14.07 4.16
C GLY A 38 -7.48 -12.97 4.75
N THR A 39 -7.27 -12.71 6.03
CA THR A 39 -8.01 -11.67 6.73
C THR A 39 -7.33 -10.31 6.56
N PRO A 40 -8.08 -9.21 6.72
CA PRO A 40 -7.46 -7.88 6.66
C PRO A 40 -6.30 -7.71 7.61
N ALA A 41 -6.41 -8.17 8.84
CA ALA A 41 -5.35 -8.02 9.82
C ALA A 41 -4.10 -8.83 9.45
N GLU A 42 -4.27 -10.05 8.93
CA GLU A 42 -3.15 -10.88 8.51
C GLU A 42 -2.39 -10.25 7.34
N ILE A 43 -3.12 -9.79 6.33
CA ILE A 43 -2.51 -9.18 5.16
C ILE A 43 -1.75 -7.92 5.57
N LEU A 44 -2.35 -7.09 6.39
CA LEU A 44 -1.72 -5.84 6.79
C LEU A 44 -0.53 -6.09 7.72
N ALA A 45 -0.59 -7.11 8.57
CA ALA A 45 0.54 -7.48 9.41
C ALA A 45 1.74 -7.93 8.58
N ARG A 46 1.51 -8.67 7.49
CA ARG A 46 2.59 -9.09 6.59
C ARG A 46 3.24 -7.88 5.93
N LEU A 47 2.42 -6.94 5.46
CA LEU A 47 2.96 -5.74 4.83
C LEU A 47 3.70 -4.88 5.84
N ASP A 48 3.19 -4.77 7.05
CA ASP A 48 3.85 -4.01 8.11
C ASP A 48 5.22 -4.60 8.43
N ALA A 49 5.33 -5.93 8.50
CA ALA A 49 6.62 -6.57 8.72
C ALA A 49 7.62 -6.25 7.61
N THR A 50 7.15 -6.25 6.36
CA THR A 50 7.99 -5.88 5.23
C THR A 50 8.45 -4.43 5.33
N ALA A 51 7.51 -3.54 5.64
CA ALA A 51 7.82 -2.11 5.76
C ALA A 51 8.86 -1.87 6.87
N LEU A 52 8.66 -2.47 8.02
CA LEU A 52 9.54 -2.25 9.17
C LEU A 52 10.91 -2.89 8.99
N SER A 53 11.05 -3.85 8.08
CA SER A 53 12.35 -4.41 7.73
C SER A 53 13.07 -3.59 6.65
N THR A 54 12.40 -2.61 6.08
CA THR A 54 12.98 -1.74 5.06
C THR A 54 13.78 -0.62 5.73
N ARG A 55 14.95 -0.33 5.19
CA ARG A 55 15.82 0.71 5.76
C ARG A 55 15.12 2.06 5.79
N ARG A 56 15.40 2.83 6.83
CA ARG A 56 14.93 4.21 7.01
C ARG A 56 13.41 4.33 6.93
N THR A 57 12.72 3.27 7.32
CA THR A 57 11.27 3.20 7.27
C THR A 57 10.73 2.89 8.67
N THR A 58 9.79 3.70 9.13
CA THR A 58 9.17 3.52 10.43
C THR A 58 7.67 3.68 10.30
N ARG A 59 6.94 3.11 11.26
CA ARG A 59 5.50 3.28 11.31
C ARG A 59 5.17 4.69 11.77
N LEU A 60 4.28 5.34 11.04
CA LEU A 60 3.86 6.71 11.34
C LEU A 60 2.53 6.72 12.10
N ALA A 61 1.59 5.86 11.73
CA ALA A 61 0.26 5.84 12.32
C ALA A 61 -0.42 4.51 12.02
N GLY A 62 -1.42 4.18 12.84
CA GLY A 62 -2.27 3.02 12.63
C GLY A 62 -1.65 1.72 13.11
N SER A 63 -2.37 0.65 12.89
CA SER A 63 -1.93 -0.70 13.23
C SER A 63 -2.65 -1.72 12.35
N PRO A 64 -2.09 -2.94 12.20
CA PRO A 64 -2.78 -3.97 11.44
C PRO A 64 -4.20 -4.27 11.94
N GLY A 65 -4.39 -4.23 13.25
CA GLY A 65 -5.73 -4.49 13.81
C GLY A 65 -6.75 -3.42 13.46
N GLU A 66 -6.29 -2.21 13.16
CA GLU A 66 -7.19 -1.12 12.75
C GLU A 66 -7.52 -1.16 11.26
N GLY A 67 -6.85 -2.02 10.49
CA GLY A 67 -7.08 -2.11 9.07
C GLY A 67 -6.42 -1.00 8.25
N ARG A 68 -5.59 -0.20 8.86
CA ARG A 68 -4.90 0.90 8.17
C ARG A 68 -3.59 1.20 8.88
N VAL A 69 -2.52 1.31 8.11
CA VAL A 69 -1.20 1.67 8.62
C VAL A 69 -0.56 2.64 7.65
N SER A 70 0.12 3.64 8.20
CA SER A 70 0.96 4.54 7.41
C SER A 70 2.39 4.43 7.89
N TRP A 71 3.32 4.48 6.94
CA TRP A 71 4.75 4.46 7.23
C TRP A 71 5.40 5.66 6.59
N VAL A 72 6.53 6.07 7.14
CA VAL A 72 7.40 7.06 6.51
C VAL A 72 8.72 6.40 6.15
N SER A 73 9.14 6.60 4.92
CA SER A 73 10.42 6.11 4.43
C SER A 73 11.24 7.32 3.98
N ARG A 74 12.50 7.41 4.43
CA ARG A 74 13.32 8.58 4.15
C ARG A 74 14.43 8.25 3.19
N SER A 75 14.77 9.22 2.33
CA SER A 75 15.85 9.03 1.36
C SER A 75 17.18 8.92 2.10
N LYS A 76 18.13 8.24 1.44
CA LYS A 76 19.43 7.92 2.05
C LYS A 76 20.27 9.16 2.34
N LEU A 77 20.32 10.09 1.39
CA LEU A 77 21.26 11.21 1.49
C LEU A 77 20.65 12.42 2.20
N ILE A 78 19.41 12.77 1.84
CA ILE A 78 18.83 14.01 2.30
C ILE A 78 17.80 13.78 3.39
N GLY A 79 17.23 12.59 3.45
CA GLY A 79 16.21 12.27 4.44
C GLY A 79 14.82 12.76 4.09
N TYR A 80 14.56 13.06 2.81
CA TYR A 80 13.22 13.45 2.39
C TYR A 80 12.24 12.32 2.64
N PRO A 81 11.08 12.63 3.23
CA PRO A 81 10.10 11.59 3.54
C PRO A 81 9.20 11.26 2.36
N ASP A 82 8.94 9.98 2.21
CA ASP A 82 7.82 9.48 1.43
C ASP A 82 6.84 8.86 2.41
N ILE A 83 5.56 9.01 2.16
CA ILE A 83 4.50 8.45 3.01
C ILE A 83 3.85 7.30 2.26
N ILE A 84 3.78 6.17 2.92
CA ILE A 84 3.10 5.00 2.38
C ILE A 84 1.92 4.69 3.27
N THR A 85 0.74 4.55 2.71
CA THR A 85 -0.46 4.20 3.47
C THR A 85 -1.09 2.98 2.85
N ALA A 86 -1.41 2.00 3.69
CA ALA A 86 -2.11 0.80 3.28
C ALA A 86 -3.40 0.66 4.06
N GLN A 87 -4.43 0.22 3.37
CA GLN A 87 -5.73 -0.04 3.98
C GLN A 87 -6.23 -1.38 3.50
N THR A 88 -6.76 -2.17 4.43
CA THR A 88 -7.33 -3.47 4.12
C THR A 88 -8.80 -3.49 4.46
N THR A 89 -9.58 -4.12 3.60
CA THR A 89 -11.02 -4.23 3.78
C THR A 89 -11.44 -5.65 3.44
N ALA A 90 -12.23 -6.25 4.32
CA ALA A 90 -12.77 -7.57 4.05
C ALA A 90 -13.61 -7.50 2.77
N GLN A 91 -13.38 -8.45 1.87
CA GLN A 91 -14.07 -8.51 0.60
C GLN A 91 -14.81 -9.82 0.51
N SER A 92 -16.12 -9.76 0.34
CA SER A 92 -16.92 -10.93 0.10
C SER A 92 -17.80 -10.67 -1.09
N SER A 93 -18.16 -11.74 -1.77
CA SER A 93 -19.06 -11.67 -2.92
C SER A 93 -20.05 -12.77 -2.79
N ALA A 94 -21.28 -12.50 -3.23
CA ALA A 94 -22.33 -13.52 -3.23
C ALA A 94 -21.91 -14.74 -4.07
N THR A 95 -21.02 -14.56 -5.03
CA THR A 95 -20.55 -15.64 -5.90
C THR A 95 -19.19 -16.18 -5.48
N ALA A 96 -18.53 -15.56 -4.50
CA ALA A 96 -17.23 -16.01 -4.07
C ALA A 96 -17.38 -17.16 -3.08
N MET A 97 -16.56 -18.18 -3.28
CA MET A 97 -16.56 -19.33 -2.37
C MET A 97 -15.70 -19.06 -1.14
N THR A 98 -14.76 -18.14 -1.23
CA THR A 98 -13.86 -17.82 -0.14
C THR A 98 -13.82 -16.32 0.05
N ALA A 99 -13.73 -15.91 1.31
CA ALA A 99 -13.54 -14.52 1.64
C ALA A 99 -12.12 -14.11 1.30
N GLY A 100 -11.96 -12.87 0.90
CA GLY A 100 -10.67 -12.28 0.61
C GLY A 100 -10.52 -10.93 1.28
N THR A 101 -9.37 -10.33 1.06
CA THR A 101 -9.08 -9.00 1.56
C THR A 101 -8.66 -8.10 0.40
N ARG A 102 -9.31 -6.96 0.29
CA ARG A 102 -8.87 -5.90 -0.61
C ARG A 102 -7.76 -5.13 0.07
N LEU A 103 -6.61 -5.08 -0.58
CA LEU A 103 -5.47 -4.29 -0.12
C LEU A 103 -5.28 -3.11 -1.05
N ASP A 104 -5.26 -1.93 -0.47
CA ASP A 104 -5.04 -0.69 -1.20
C ASP A 104 -3.81 -0.02 -0.61
N VAL A 105 -2.77 0.19 -1.41
CA VAL A 105 -1.52 0.79 -0.96
C VAL A 105 -1.21 1.98 -1.83
N PHE A 106 -0.93 3.11 -1.20
CA PHE A 106 -0.56 4.33 -1.87
C PHE A 106 0.76 4.84 -1.29
N SER A 107 1.77 4.96 -2.13
CA SER A 107 3.09 5.45 -1.75
C SER A 107 3.37 6.73 -2.52
N ARG A 108 3.68 7.82 -1.81
CA ARG A 108 3.87 9.12 -2.44
C ARG A 108 5.01 9.89 -1.80
N GLN A 109 5.65 10.73 -2.60
CA GLN A 109 6.63 11.66 -2.04
C GLN A 109 5.92 12.88 -1.46
N VAL A 110 6.50 13.43 -0.41
CA VAL A 110 5.95 14.62 0.23
C VAL A 110 6.54 15.87 -0.41
N TYR A 111 7.83 15.81 -0.76
CA TYR A 111 8.54 16.94 -1.36
C TYR A 111 8.96 16.62 -2.78
N GLY A 112 8.99 17.64 -3.63
CA GLY A 112 9.42 17.52 -5.00
C GLY A 112 8.26 17.36 -5.96
N GLY A 113 8.54 17.49 -7.23
CA GLY A 113 7.53 17.44 -8.28
C GLY A 113 7.39 16.08 -8.94
N THR A 114 8.46 15.30 -8.99
CA THR A 114 8.49 14.01 -9.66
C THR A 114 9.32 13.04 -8.83
N ASP A 115 8.83 11.82 -8.64
CA ASP A 115 9.54 10.84 -7.83
C ASP A 115 10.45 9.93 -8.64
N PHE A 116 10.49 10.07 -9.95
CA PHE A 116 11.33 9.28 -10.86
C PHE A 116 11.13 7.77 -10.68
N GLY A 117 9.91 7.35 -10.35
CA GLY A 117 9.61 5.94 -10.22
C GLY A 117 9.99 5.32 -8.88
N VAL A 118 10.45 6.10 -7.93
CA VAL A 118 10.89 5.59 -6.63
C VAL A 118 9.75 4.88 -5.89
N ASN A 119 8.57 5.48 -5.88
CA ASN A 119 7.44 4.89 -5.16
C ASN A 119 6.89 3.65 -5.87
N ALA A 120 6.90 3.63 -7.19
CA ALA A 120 6.50 2.44 -7.94
C ALA A 120 7.47 1.28 -7.66
N ALA A 121 8.76 1.56 -7.62
CA ALA A 121 9.76 0.55 -7.31
C ALA A 121 9.59 0.03 -5.88
N ARG A 122 9.25 0.91 -4.93
CA ARG A 122 9.00 0.52 -3.55
C ARG A 122 7.81 -0.43 -3.47
N LEU A 123 6.72 -0.12 -4.14
CA LEU A 123 5.56 -1.00 -4.14
C LEU A 123 5.86 -2.33 -4.81
N GLN A 124 6.63 -2.32 -5.88
CA GLN A 124 7.06 -3.54 -6.52
C GLN A 124 7.81 -4.43 -5.52
N ASP A 125 8.72 -3.84 -4.77
CA ASP A 125 9.52 -4.56 -3.80
C ASP A 125 8.67 -5.06 -2.62
N TRP A 126 7.86 -4.19 -2.06
CA TRP A 126 7.07 -4.53 -0.87
C TRP A 126 5.98 -5.55 -1.16
N LEU A 127 5.43 -5.53 -2.36
CA LEU A 127 4.30 -6.39 -2.71
C LEU A 127 4.72 -7.69 -3.42
N THR A 128 6.00 -7.90 -3.61
CA THR A 128 6.50 -9.08 -4.31
C THR A 128 6.11 -10.38 -3.61
N THR A 129 5.96 -10.36 -2.28
CA THR A 129 5.63 -11.56 -1.52
C THR A 129 4.13 -11.86 -1.45
N PHE A 130 3.32 -11.05 -2.06
CA PHE A 130 1.87 -11.27 -2.07
C PHE A 130 1.35 -11.94 -3.32
#